data_e700e2c8d2c87eab75b0a2f11670dc97
#
_entry.id   e700e2c8d2c87eab75b0a2f11670dc97
#
_cell.length_a   1.000
_cell.length_b   1.000
_cell.length_c   1.000
_cell.angle_alpha   90.00
_cell.angle_beta   90.00
_cell.angle_gamma   90.00
#
_symmetry.space_group_name_H-M   'P 1'
#
loop_
_entity.id
_entity.type
_entity.pdbx_description
1 polymer ?
#
loop_
_entity_poly.entity_id
_entity_poly.type
_entity_poly.pdbx_seq_one_letter_code
_entity_poly.pdbx_strand_id
1 'polypeptide(L)'
;MTLDERYDRTRKFVYRQRRRLPAVFVAAGSVALLFSTPFMICDGPVFGALCLACSCAGFWVRWRALAQTAYRRSRMKADPAAFAEPFSVEGIHSRVRYPLHAGGFLVWLGPILFTGVGWFMVSASLAYALCVWLAMSGEEALRLEKYGEPYRAWCDATPAVIPDFGKPGRPAPGRLRAAALRCDATVFWSAAAAFVWLGALKFRMVDLSWHIPAVWMIAGGGVILALIFSVLLRPSR
;
A
#
# COMPACT_ATOMS: atom_id res chain seq x y z
N MET A 1 26.13 16.40 13.77
CA MET A 1 24.88 15.65 13.49
C MET A 1 25.19 14.18 13.65
N THR A 2 24.68 13.58 14.70
CA THR A 2 24.90 12.17 15.04
C THR A 2 24.18 11.23 14.04
N LEU A 3 24.57 9.95 14.01
CA LEU A 3 23.91 8.94 13.16
C LEU A 3 22.42 8.81 13.54
N ASP A 4 22.11 8.90 14.82
CA ASP A 4 20.73 8.82 15.33
C ASP A 4 19.87 10.00 14.85
N GLU A 5 20.40 11.21 14.82
CA GLU A 5 19.69 12.38 14.30
C GLU A 5 19.43 12.26 12.79
N ARG A 6 20.38 11.69 12.03
CA ARG A 6 20.21 11.43 10.61
C ARG A 6 19.13 10.39 10.37
N TYR A 7 19.16 9.30 11.13
CA TYR A 7 18.16 8.24 11.05
C TYR A 7 16.76 8.77 11.35
N ASP A 8 16.60 9.53 12.44
CA ASP A 8 15.34 10.15 12.83
C ASP A 8 14.79 11.09 11.76
N ARG A 9 15.64 11.90 11.16
CA ARG A 9 15.26 12.81 10.08
C ARG A 9 14.81 12.03 8.85
N THR A 10 15.55 10.98 8.47
CA THR A 10 15.26 10.16 7.29
C THR A 10 13.93 9.42 7.45
N ARG A 11 13.68 8.74 8.56
CA ARG A 11 12.42 8.00 8.78
C ARG A 11 11.21 8.93 8.82
N LYS A 12 11.31 10.11 9.46
CA LYS A 12 10.25 11.13 9.47
C LYS A 12 10.01 11.71 8.06
N PHE A 13 11.06 11.92 7.27
CA PHE A 13 10.95 12.36 5.88
C PHE A 13 10.25 11.32 5.00
N VAL A 14 10.69 10.05 5.02
CA VAL A 14 10.08 8.96 4.25
C VAL A 14 8.61 8.79 4.64
N TYR A 15 8.28 8.85 5.91
CA TYR A 15 6.90 8.81 6.38
C TYR A 15 6.04 9.94 5.77
N ARG A 16 6.57 11.16 5.70
CA ARG A 16 5.86 12.29 5.08
C ARG A 16 5.65 12.09 3.57
N GLN A 17 6.64 11.51 2.88
CA GLN A 17 6.62 11.30 1.43
C GLN A 17 5.99 9.95 1.00
N ARG A 18 5.56 9.10 1.92
CA ARG A 18 5.09 7.72 1.65
C ARG A 18 4.00 7.61 0.57
N ARG A 19 3.22 8.67 0.36
CA ARG A 19 2.18 8.70 -0.68
C ARG A 19 2.74 8.85 -2.09
N ARG A 20 3.95 9.43 -2.22
CA ARG A 20 4.62 9.67 -3.51
C ARG A 20 5.53 8.51 -3.90
N LEU A 21 5.97 7.70 -2.94
CA LEU A 21 6.88 6.58 -3.20
C LEU A 21 6.41 5.67 -4.34
N PRO A 22 5.13 5.22 -4.40
CA PRO A 22 4.69 4.35 -5.48
C PRO A 22 4.88 4.95 -6.87
N ALA A 23 4.63 6.24 -7.04
CA ALA A 23 4.81 6.92 -8.32
C ALA A 23 6.28 6.91 -8.77
N VAL A 24 7.22 7.06 -7.82
CA VAL A 24 8.66 6.96 -8.10
C VAL A 24 9.02 5.57 -8.61
N PHE A 25 8.51 4.51 -7.97
CA PHE A 25 8.76 3.13 -8.39
C PHE A 25 8.12 2.78 -9.73
N VAL A 26 6.93 3.31 -10.03
CA VAL A 26 6.29 3.15 -11.36
C VAL A 26 7.10 3.87 -12.43
N ALA A 27 7.57 5.10 -12.17
CA ALA A 27 8.43 5.82 -13.10
C ALA A 27 9.76 5.08 -13.33
N ALA A 28 10.41 4.59 -12.27
CA ALA A 28 11.63 3.80 -12.37
C ALA A 28 11.40 2.49 -13.14
N GLY A 29 10.26 1.82 -12.92
CA GLY A 29 9.86 0.62 -13.67
C GLY A 29 9.63 0.91 -15.15
N SER A 30 9.08 2.07 -15.48
CA SER A 30 8.94 2.52 -16.87
C SER A 30 10.30 2.71 -17.54
N VAL A 31 11.24 3.35 -16.84
CA VAL A 31 12.62 3.49 -17.32
C VAL A 31 13.30 2.12 -17.48
N ALA A 32 13.13 1.23 -16.49
CA ALA A 32 13.70 -0.12 -16.58
C ALA A 32 13.20 -0.89 -17.81
N LEU A 33 11.90 -0.78 -18.14
CA LEU A 33 11.30 -1.37 -19.34
C LEU A 33 11.84 -0.76 -20.65
N LEU A 34 12.22 0.52 -20.65
CA LEU A 34 12.78 1.18 -21.83
C LEU A 34 14.21 0.71 -22.14
N PHE A 35 14.98 0.31 -21.11
CA PHE A 35 16.40 -0.07 -21.25
C PHE A 35 16.67 -1.56 -21.06
N SER A 36 15.68 -2.36 -20.73
CA SER A 36 15.84 -3.78 -20.44
C SER A 36 14.65 -4.59 -20.92
N THR A 37 14.91 -5.74 -21.52
CA THR A 37 13.84 -6.67 -21.92
C THR A 37 13.32 -7.45 -20.73
N PRO A 38 11.99 -7.64 -20.60
CA PRO A 38 11.42 -8.54 -19.62
C PRO A 38 11.87 -9.99 -19.84
N PHE A 39 11.92 -10.79 -18.77
CA PHE A 39 12.11 -12.23 -18.92
C PHE A 39 10.91 -12.88 -19.61
N MET A 40 11.17 -13.79 -20.53
CA MET A 40 10.15 -14.50 -21.31
C MET A 40 9.12 -15.22 -20.42
N ILE A 41 9.54 -15.78 -19.28
CA ILE A 41 8.64 -16.41 -18.29
C ILE A 41 7.68 -15.38 -17.66
N CYS A 42 8.09 -14.11 -17.56
CA CYS A 42 7.29 -13.04 -16.98
C CYS A 42 6.29 -12.39 -17.96
N ASP A 43 6.28 -12.84 -19.24
CA ASP A 43 5.35 -12.33 -20.25
C ASP A 43 4.05 -13.14 -20.32
N GLY A 44 3.99 -14.29 -19.63
CA GLY A 44 2.82 -15.14 -19.61
C GLY A 44 1.64 -14.57 -18.81
N PRO A 45 0.39 -14.91 -19.18
CA PRO A 45 -0.80 -14.46 -18.47
C PRO A 45 -0.84 -14.94 -17.02
N VAL A 46 -0.26 -16.09 -16.71
CA VAL A 46 -0.17 -16.65 -15.35
C VAL A 46 0.63 -15.75 -14.44
N PHE A 47 1.79 -15.26 -14.90
CA PHE A 47 2.61 -14.35 -14.12
C PHE A 47 1.89 -13.01 -13.86
N GLY A 48 1.23 -12.47 -14.90
CA GLY A 48 0.39 -11.28 -14.76
C GLY A 48 -0.73 -11.48 -13.73
N ALA A 49 -1.40 -12.63 -13.77
CA ALA A 49 -2.44 -12.98 -12.79
C ALA A 49 -1.89 -13.08 -11.36
N LEU A 50 -0.70 -13.64 -11.16
CA LEU A 50 -0.03 -13.69 -9.85
C LEU A 50 0.31 -12.30 -9.32
N CYS A 51 0.79 -11.39 -10.18
CA CYS A 51 1.05 -10.00 -9.80
C CYS A 51 -0.24 -9.27 -9.39
N LEU A 52 -1.33 -9.47 -10.14
CA LEU A 52 -2.65 -8.95 -9.77
C LEU A 52 -3.16 -9.55 -8.47
N ALA A 53 -3.04 -10.86 -8.27
CA ALA A 53 -3.44 -11.53 -7.05
C ALA A 53 -2.68 -10.99 -5.81
N CYS A 54 -1.39 -10.71 -5.96
CA CYS A 54 -0.58 -10.07 -4.92
C CYS A 54 -1.15 -8.70 -4.53
N SER A 55 -1.47 -7.84 -5.52
CA SER A 55 -2.10 -6.55 -5.26
C SER A 55 -3.49 -6.68 -4.64
N CYS A 56 -4.31 -7.62 -5.10
CA CYS A 56 -5.64 -7.90 -4.54
C CYS A 56 -5.56 -8.34 -3.07
N ALA A 57 -4.60 -9.20 -2.72
CA ALA A 57 -4.33 -9.59 -1.34
C ALA A 57 -3.96 -8.37 -0.47
N GLY A 58 -3.12 -7.47 -1.00
CA GLY A 58 -2.79 -6.21 -0.36
C GLY A 58 -4.02 -5.31 -0.13
N PHE A 59 -4.91 -5.19 -1.13
CA PHE A 59 -6.16 -4.45 -0.97
C PHE A 59 -7.08 -5.07 0.07
N TRP A 60 -7.19 -6.40 0.11
CA TRP A 60 -8.00 -7.09 1.10
C TRP A 60 -7.53 -6.78 2.53
N VAL A 61 -6.22 -6.85 2.79
CA VAL A 61 -5.64 -6.48 4.10
C VAL A 61 -5.93 -5.02 4.44
N ARG A 62 -5.72 -4.08 3.50
CA ARG A 62 -5.98 -2.65 3.69
C ARG A 62 -7.45 -2.38 3.95
N TRP A 63 -8.34 -2.99 3.19
CA TRP A 63 -9.78 -2.84 3.35
C TRP A 63 -10.26 -3.30 4.72
N ARG A 64 -9.77 -4.46 5.19
CA ARG A 64 -10.04 -4.96 6.54
C ARG A 64 -9.60 -3.97 7.62
N ALA A 65 -8.40 -3.42 7.49
CA ALA A 65 -7.85 -2.45 8.45
C ALA A 65 -8.61 -1.12 8.44
N LEU A 66 -8.95 -0.60 7.26
CA LEU A 66 -9.71 0.65 7.10
C LEU A 66 -11.15 0.55 7.61
N ALA A 67 -11.81 -0.59 7.37
CA ALA A 67 -13.16 -0.83 7.86
C ALA A 67 -13.22 -0.74 9.39
N GLN A 68 -12.25 -1.32 10.09
CA GLN A 68 -12.14 -1.27 11.54
C GLN A 68 -11.82 0.13 12.04
N THR A 69 -10.88 0.82 11.41
CA THR A 69 -10.53 2.20 11.76
C THR A 69 -11.71 3.16 11.55
N ALA A 70 -12.47 2.98 10.47
CA ALA A 70 -13.67 3.80 10.19
C ALA A 70 -14.78 3.54 11.22
N TYR A 71 -14.98 2.28 11.59
CA TYR A 71 -15.94 1.92 12.66
C TYR A 71 -15.56 2.56 13.99
N ARG A 72 -14.30 2.39 14.43
CA ARG A 72 -13.80 2.98 15.67
C ARG A 72 -13.97 4.49 15.69
N ARG A 73 -13.58 5.19 14.61
CA ARG A 73 -13.73 6.64 14.50
C ARG A 73 -15.19 7.09 14.63
N SER A 74 -16.12 6.34 14.04
CA SER A 74 -17.56 6.61 14.15
C SER A 74 -18.08 6.46 15.59
N ARG A 75 -17.62 5.42 16.29
CA ARG A 75 -18.00 5.17 17.70
C ARG A 75 -17.39 6.19 18.64
N MET A 76 -16.13 6.56 18.48
CA MET A 76 -15.46 7.60 19.28
C MET A 76 -16.16 8.97 19.17
N LYS A 77 -16.79 9.28 18.03
CA LYS A 77 -17.58 10.50 17.87
C LYS A 77 -18.90 10.45 18.64
N ALA A 78 -19.49 9.25 18.76
CA ALA A 78 -20.76 9.06 19.46
C ALA A 78 -20.58 8.93 20.97
N ASP A 79 -19.53 8.25 21.41
CA ASP A 79 -19.21 8.01 22.83
C ASP A 79 -17.68 7.96 23.02
N PRO A 80 -17.05 9.10 23.33
CA PRO A 80 -15.61 9.18 23.56
C PRO A 80 -15.14 8.36 24.77
N ALA A 81 -15.98 8.23 25.80
CA ALA A 81 -15.64 7.53 27.05
C ALA A 81 -15.59 6.00 26.88
N ALA A 82 -16.23 5.45 25.84
CA ALA A 82 -16.20 4.01 25.57
C ALA A 82 -14.83 3.48 25.08
N PHE A 83 -13.88 4.37 24.81
CA PHE A 83 -12.55 3.99 24.29
C PHE A 83 -11.44 4.50 25.21
N ALA A 84 -11.04 3.66 26.14
CA ALA A 84 -9.93 3.95 27.06
C ALA A 84 -8.59 4.16 26.35
N GLU A 85 -8.39 3.54 25.18
CA GLU A 85 -7.12 3.61 24.46
C GLU A 85 -7.22 4.50 23.21
N PRO A 86 -6.28 5.44 22.99
CA PRO A 86 -6.29 6.39 21.87
C PRO A 86 -5.96 5.75 20.52
N PHE A 87 -5.51 4.48 20.48
CA PHE A 87 -5.15 3.75 19.26
C PHE A 87 -5.96 2.44 19.13
N SER A 88 -6.02 1.88 17.93
CA SER A 88 -6.82 0.68 17.66
C SER A 88 -6.06 -0.57 18.07
N VAL A 89 -6.64 -1.36 18.97
CA VAL A 89 -6.08 -2.63 19.48
C VAL A 89 -6.96 -3.83 19.15
N GLU A 90 -8.03 -3.64 18.36
CA GLU A 90 -9.04 -4.65 18.05
C GLU A 90 -8.88 -5.19 16.62
N GLY A 91 -9.47 -6.34 16.35
CA GLY A 91 -9.54 -6.93 15.02
C GLY A 91 -8.17 -7.24 14.44
N ILE A 92 -7.87 -6.76 13.24
CA ILE A 92 -6.57 -6.99 12.59
C ILE A 92 -5.42 -6.33 13.38
N HIS A 93 -5.69 -5.20 14.08
CA HIS A 93 -4.70 -4.51 14.90
C HIS A 93 -4.35 -5.24 16.19
N SER A 94 -5.11 -6.25 16.61
CA SER A 94 -4.73 -7.11 17.73
C SER A 94 -3.64 -8.13 17.36
N ARG A 95 -3.44 -8.37 16.06
CA ARG A 95 -2.49 -9.36 15.55
C ARG A 95 -1.30 -8.74 14.83
N VAL A 96 -1.47 -7.51 14.31
CA VAL A 96 -0.45 -6.79 13.52
C VAL A 96 -0.56 -5.29 13.78
N ARG A 97 0.57 -4.63 14.03
CA ARG A 97 0.60 -3.16 14.30
C ARG A 97 0.32 -2.32 13.06
N TYR A 98 0.90 -2.69 11.92
CA TYR A 98 0.89 -1.88 10.69
C TYR A 98 0.24 -2.57 9.49
N PRO A 99 -1.03 -3.03 9.59
CA PRO A 99 -1.68 -3.76 8.49
C PRO A 99 -1.85 -2.90 7.23
N LEU A 100 -2.00 -1.58 7.38
CA LEU A 100 -2.11 -0.66 6.24
C LEU A 100 -0.79 -0.53 5.46
N HIS A 101 0.36 -0.57 6.14
CA HIS A 101 1.66 -0.54 5.49
C HIS A 101 1.98 -1.88 4.83
N ALA A 102 1.72 -3.00 5.52
CA ALA A 102 1.88 -4.34 4.97
C ALA A 102 1.00 -4.56 3.73
N GLY A 103 -0.27 -4.20 3.82
CA GLY A 103 -1.18 -4.25 2.66
C GLY A 103 -0.74 -3.29 1.56
N GLY A 104 -0.27 -2.08 1.89
CA GLY A 104 0.28 -1.13 0.93
C GLY A 104 1.51 -1.66 0.20
N PHE A 105 2.39 -2.35 0.91
CA PHE A 105 3.54 -3.02 0.31
C PHE A 105 3.11 -4.05 -0.75
N LEU A 106 2.18 -4.95 -0.41
CA LEU A 106 1.68 -5.96 -1.34
C LEU A 106 0.97 -5.34 -2.57
N VAL A 107 0.20 -4.25 -2.36
CA VAL A 107 -0.47 -3.54 -3.47
C VAL A 107 0.54 -3.08 -4.52
N TRP A 108 1.66 -2.50 -4.10
CA TRP A 108 2.65 -1.94 -5.01
C TRP A 108 3.73 -2.92 -5.44
N LEU A 109 3.91 -4.01 -4.69
CA LEU A 109 4.76 -5.12 -5.10
C LEU A 109 4.26 -5.74 -6.40
N GLY A 110 2.93 -5.86 -6.59
CA GLY A 110 2.35 -6.37 -7.83
C GLY A 110 2.82 -5.63 -9.09
N PRO A 111 2.64 -4.29 -9.21
CA PRO A 111 3.16 -3.52 -10.35
C PRO A 111 4.68 -3.58 -10.51
N ILE A 112 5.46 -3.61 -9.42
CA ILE A 112 6.92 -3.75 -9.47
C ILE A 112 7.30 -5.08 -10.13
N LEU A 113 6.71 -6.19 -9.69
CA LEU A 113 6.95 -7.52 -10.25
C LEU A 113 6.43 -7.61 -11.69
N PHE A 114 5.29 -6.97 -11.99
CA PHE A 114 4.65 -7.02 -13.30
C PHE A 114 5.54 -6.48 -14.43
N THR A 115 6.54 -5.63 -14.14
CA THR A 115 7.52 -5.20 -15.13
C THR A 115 8.24 -6.38 -15.79
N GLY A 116 8.46 -7.49 -15.07
CA GLY A 116 9.18 -8.66 -15.58
C GLY A 116 10.68 -8.47 -15.75
N VAL A 117 11.23 -7.29 -15.46
CA VAL A 117 12.67 -6.98 -15.57
C VAL A 117 13.37 -7.47 -14.30
N GLY A 118 14.13 -8.56 -14.38
CA GLY A 118 14.63 -9.31 -13.22
C GLY A 118 15.43 -8.49 -12.21
N TRP A 119 16.42 -7.73 -12.67
CA TRP A 119 17.23 -6.90 -11.78
C TRP A 119 16.39 -5.82 -11.09
N PHE A 120 15.41 -5.24 -11.83
CA PHE A 120 14.50 -4.23 -11.28
C PHE A 120 13.53 -4.83 -10.27
N MET A 121 12.94 -5.99 -10.56
CA MET A 121 12.05 -6.68 -9.64
C MET A 121 12.70 -6.88 -8.27
N VAL A 122 13.95 -7.36 -8.24
CA VAL A 122 14.67 -7.61 -6.98
C VAL A 122 15.04 -6.29 -6.28
N SER A 123 15.75 -5.40 -6.99
CA SER A 123 16.27 -4.15 -6.40
C SER A 123 15.15 -3.22 -5.96
N ALA A 124 14.10 -3.06 -6.79
CA ALA A 124 12.97 -2.21 -6.46
C ALA A 124 12.10 -2.78 -5.32
N SER A 125 11.91 -4.11 -5.26
CA SER A 125 11.18 -4.74 -4.16
C SER A 125 11.91 -4.55 -2.83
N LEU A 126 13.23 -4.72 -2.79
CA LEU A 126 14.04 -4.50 -1.59
C LEU A 126 14.05 -3.02 -1.19
N ALA A 127 14.24 -2.12 -2.15
CA ALA A 127 14.23 -0.67 -1.91
C ALA A 127 12.84 -0.21 -1.41
N TYR A 128 11.76 -0.73 -1.98
CA TYR A 128 10.42 -0.41 -1.54
C TYR A 128 10.11 -0.98 -0.16
N ALA A 129 10.55 -2.21 0.13
CA ALA A 129 10.44 -2.79 1.48
C ALA A 129 11.17 -1.94 2.52
N LEU A 130 12.38 -1.46 2.21
CA LEU A 130 13.13 -0.55 3.07
C LEU A 130 12.39 0.78 3.29
N CYS A 131 11.83 1.38 2.23
CA CYS A 131 11.02 2.59 2.34
C CYS A 131 9.78 2.40 3.22
N VAL A 132 9.09 1.26 3.09
CA VAL A 132 7.93 0.93 3.92
C VAL A 132 8.36 0.72 5.37
N TRP A 133 9.47 0.03 5.62
CA TRP A 133 10.02 -0.14 6.97
C TRP A 133 10.40 1.20 7.63
N LEU A 134 11.08 2.09 6.90
CA LEU A 134 11.39 3.44 7.38
C LEU A 134 10.13 4.26 7.65
N ALA A 135 9.10 4.12 6.81
CA ALA A 135 7.82 4.80 7.03
C ALA A 135 7.10 4.28 8.28
N MET A 136 7.13 2.97 8.55
CA MET A 136 6.59 2.38 9.79
C MET A 136 7.35 2.88 11.02
N SER A 137 8.69 2.85 10.98
CA SER A 137 9.54 3.36 12.06
C SER A 137 9.32 4.85 12.33
N GLY A 138 9.10 5.64 11.28
CA GLY A 138 8.76 7.07 11.40
C GLY A 138 7.39 7.31 12.03
N GLU A 139 6.39 6.48 11.68
CA GLU A 139 5.07 6.53 12.29
C GLU A 139 5.11 6.11 13.76
N GLU A 140 5.89 5.07 14.09
CA GLU A 140 6.09 4.57 15.45
C GLU A 140 6.70 5.64 16.35
N ALA A 141 7.75 6.33 15.88
CA ALA A 141 8.37 7.43 16.62
C ALA A 141 7.38 8.55 16.95
N LEU A 142 6.58 8.97 15.95
CA LEU A 142 5.58 10.03 16.15
C LEU A 142 4.45 9.60 17.09
N ARG A 143 4.07 8.32 17.08
CA ARG A 143 3.04 7.79 17.98
C ARG A 143 3.57 7.62 19.39
N LEU A 144 4.83 7.17 19.52
CA LEU A 144 5.48 7.03 20.82
C LEU A 144 5.64 8.41 21.49
N GLU A 145 6.03 9.43 20.74
CA GLU A 145 6.10 10.81 21.20
C GLU A 145 4.72 11.34 21.68
N LYS A 146 3.64 10.92 20.99
CA LYS A 146 2.28 11.37 21.30
C LYS A 146 1.62 10.62 22.44
N TYR A 147 1.81 9.32 22.56
CA TYR A 147 1.04 8.42 23.44
C TYR A 147 1.88 7.80 24.57
N GLY A 148 3.21 7.88 24.51
CA GLY A 148 4.14 7.43 25.56
C GLY A 148 4.09 5.93 25.85
N GLU A 149 4.25 5.59 27.14
CA GLU A 149 4.37 4.21 27.63
C GLU A 149 3.20 3.28 27.30
N PRO A 150 1.92 3.70 27.32
CA PRO A 150 0.83 2.81 26.92
C PRO A 150 0.96 2.30 25.48
N TYR A 151 1.48 3.15 24.58
CA TYR A 151 1.74 2.76 23.21
C TYR A 151 2.94 1.81 23.09
N ARG A 152 4.00 2.04 23.89
CA ARG A 152 5.19 1.17 23.95
C ARG A 152 4.80 -0.24 24.40
N ALA A 153 4.08 -0.37 25.51
CA ALA A 153 3.61 -1.67 26.02
C ALA A 153 2.78 -2.45 24.99
N TRP A 154 1.95 -1.75 24.21
CA TRP A 154 1.22 -2.38 23.11
C TRP A 154 2.14 -2.80 21.95
N CYS A 155 3.17 -1.99 21.64
CA CYS A 155 4.17 -2.34 20.63
C CYS A 155 4.95 -3.60 21.00
N ASP A 156 5.32 -3.78 22.25
CA ASP A 156 6.05 -4.95 22.73
C ASP A 156 5.19 -6.22 22.66
N ALA A 157 3.88 -6.07 22.85
CA ALA A 157 2.93 -7.18 22.82
C ALA A 157 2.45 -7.58 21.42
N THR A 158 2.62 -6.70 20.39
CA THR A 158 2.03 -6.89 19.06
C THR A 158 3.10 -6.79 17.97
N PRO A 159 3.24 -7.80 17.08
CA PRO A 159 4.23 -7.79 16.02
C PRO A 159 3.95 -6.71 14.96
N ALA A 160 5.02 -6.19 14.32
CA ALA A 160 4.91 -5.06 13.40
C ALA A 160 4.21 -5.42 12.08
N VAL A 161 4.60 -6.53 11.43
CA VAL A 161 4.20 -6.87 10.05
C VAL A 161 3.61 -8.28 9.95
N ILE A 162 4.26 -9.27 10.53
CA ILE A 162 3.84 -10.68 10.44
C ILE A 162 2.76 -10.91 11.50
N PRO A 163 1.53 -11.30 11.10
CA PRO A 163 0.46 -11.52 12.07
C PRO A 163 0.77 -12.66 13.04
N ASP A 164 0.56 -12.43 14.32
CA ASP A 164 0.57 -13.50 15.31
C ASP A 164 -0.78 -14.23 15.31
N PHE A 165 -0.80 -15.40 14.67
CA PHE A 165 -1.99 -16.25 14.61
C PHE A 165 -2.18 -17.11 15.88
N GLY A 166 -1.16 -17.22 16.74
CA GLY A 166 -1.22 -17.98 17.99
C GLY A 166 -2.02 -17.29 19.09
N LYS A 167 -2.17 -15.96 19.00
CA LYS A 167 -2.96 -15.21 19.97
C LYS A 167 -4.43 -15.12 19.53
N PRO A 168 -5.40 -15.30 20.47
CA PRO A 168 -6.79 -15.06 20.18
C PRO A 168 -6.97 -13.60 19.77
N GLY A 169 -7.40 -13.36 18.52
CA GLY A 169 -7.67 -12.01 18.04
C GLY A 169 -8.84 -11.40 18.81
N ARG A 170 -8.72 -10.16 19.27
CA ARG A 170 -9.85 -9.44 19.83
C ARG A 170 -10.89 -9.22 18.73
N PRO A 171 -12.17 -9.58 18.95
CA PRO A 171 -13.20 -9.43 17.94
C PRO A 171 -13.31 -7.96 17.50
N ALA A 172 -13.41 -7.73 16.20
CA ALA A 172 -13.67 -6.40 15.68
C ALA A 172 -15.18 -6.16 15.73
N PRO A 173 -15.66 -5.22 16.51
CA PRO A 173 -17.07 -4.84 16.45
C PRO A 173 -17.32 -4.10 15.13
N GLY A 174 -18.23 -4.60 14.31
CA GLY A 174 -18.74 -3.88 13.16
C GLY A 174 -18.64 -4.59 11.81
N ARG A 175 -19.61 -4.29 10.96
CA ARG A 175 -19.66 -4.75 9.57
C ARG A 175 -18.63 -4.00 8.71
N LEU A 176 -18.05 -4.70 7.74
CA LEU A 176 -17.24 -4.09 6.68
C LEU A 176 -18.08 -3.03 5.95
N ARG A 177 -17.70 -1.77 6.06
CA ARG A 177 -18.50 -0.65 5.54
C ARG A 177 -17.99 -0.21 4.16
N ALA A 178 -18.92 0.17 3.29
CA ALA A 178 -18.62 0.81 1.99
C ALA A 178 -17.76 2.07 2.15
N ALA A 179 -17.82 2.75 3.30
CA ALA A 179 -16.95 3.88 3.62
C ALA A 179 -15.45 3.54 3.58
N ALA A 180 -15.07 2.31 3.92
CA ALA A 180 -13.67 1.87 3.85
C ALA A 180 -13.17 1.79 2.40
N LEU A 181 -14.01 1.33 1.47
CA LEU A 181 -13.68 1.28 0.04
C LEU A 181 -13.46 2.68 -0.53
N ARG A 182 -14.32 3.65 -0.15
CA ARG A 182 -14.16 5.05 -0.59
C ARG A 182 -12.86 5.67 -0.07
N CYS A 183 -12.44 5.34 1.15
CA CYS A 183 -11.19 5.83 1.71
C CYS A 183 -9.95 5.34 0.94
N ASP A 184 -10.00 4.15 0.35
CA ASP A 184 -8.87 3.53 -0.35
C ASP A 184 -8.99 3.60 -1.89
N ALA A 185 -10.07 4.16 -2.41
CA ALA A 185 -10.35 4.23 -3.84
C ALA A 185 -9.20 4.83 -4.66
N THR A 186 -8.54 5.87 -4.13
CA THR A 186 -7.41 6.50 -4.82
C THR A 186 -6.21 5.55 -4.95
N VAL A 187 -5.92 4.74 -3.92
CA VAL A 187 -4.82 3.76 -3.97
C VAL A 187 -5.18 2.65 -4.96
N PHE A 188 -6.43 2.20 -4.95
CA PHE A 188 -6.94 1.21 -5.88
C PHE A 188 -6.76 1.67 -7.34
N TRP A 189 -7.31 2.83 -7.68
CA TRP A 189 -7.24 3.35 -9.05
C TRP A 189 -5.82 3.71 -9.47
N SER A 190 -4.96 4.17 -8.54
CA SER A 190 -3.56 4.43 -8.84
C SER A 190 -2.80 3.14 -9.16
N ALA A 191 -3.06 2.04 -8.45
CA ALA A 191 -2.44 0.75 -8.75
C ALA A 191 -2.97 0.17 -10.07
N ALA A 192 -4.29 0.29 -10.34
CA ALA A 192 -4.86 -0.09 -11.63
C ALA A 192 -4.24 0.70 -12.78
N ALA A 193 -4.05 2.02 -12.61
CA ALA A 193 -3.36 2.88 -13.58
C ALA A 193 -1.92 2.41 -13.82
N ALA A 194 -1.20 2.02 -12.76
CA ALA A 194 0.16 1.51 -12.88
C ALA A 194 0.21 0.21 -13.69
N PHE A 195 -0.72 -0.74 -13.46
CA PHE A 195 -0.79 -1.97 -14.25
C PHE A 195 -1.11 -1.69 -15.72
N VAL A 196 -2.08 -0.82 -16.00
CA VAL A 196 -2.44 -0.45 -17.39
C VAL A 196 -1.27 0.22 -18.08
N TRP A 197 -0.61 1.17 -17.41
CA TRP A 197 0.53 1.90 -17.96
C TRP A 197 1.72 0.97 -18.25
N LEU A 198 2.13 0.17 -17.26
CA LEU A 198 3.25 -0.77 -17.41
C LEU A 198 2.92 -1.86 -18.43
N GLY A 199 1.66 -2.32 -18.49
CA GLY A 199 1.20 -3.28 -19.48
C GLY A 199 1.24 -2.72 -20.90
N ALA A 200 0.81 -1.49 -21.11
CA ALA A 200 0.90 -0.81 -22.41
C ALA A 200 2.35 -0.61 -22.85
N LEU A 201 3.25 -0.22 -21.93
CA LEU A 201 4.69 -0.11 -22.20
C LEU A 201 5.30 -1.48 -22.55
N LYS A 202 5.00 -2.50 -21.77
CA LYS A 202 5.51 -3.86 -21.98
C LYS A 202 5.05 -4.42 -23.33
N PHE A 203 3.77 -4.24 -23.67
CA PHE A 203 3.22 -4.64 -24.96
C PHE A 203 3.96 -3.95 -26.11
N ARG A 204 4.16 -2.63 -26.03
CA ARG A 204 4.90 -1.86 -27.04
C ARG A 204 6.34 -2.36 -27.22
N MET A 205 7.02 -2.72 -26.13
CA MET A 205 8.42 -3.20 -26.18
C MET A 205 8.54 -4.59 -26.81
N VAL A 206 7.51 -5.46 -26.64
CA VAL A 206 7.50 -6.80 -27.23
C VAL A 206 7.16 -6.76 -28.71
N ASP A 207 6.14 -5.98 -29.10
CA ASP A 207 5.67 -5.95 -30.50
C ASP A 207 6.40 -4.95 -31.41
N LEU A 208 7.27 -4.05 -30.83
CA LEU A 208 7.96 -2.98 -31.56
C LEU A 208 7.02 -2.11 -32.43
N SER A 209 5.72 -2.26 -32.29
CA SER A 209 4.70 -1.53 -33.04
C SER A 209 4.33 -0.25 -32.31
N TRP A 210 4.14 0.84 -33.07
CA TRP A 210 3.61 2.09 -32.52
C TRP A 210 2.11 2.01 -32.21
N HIS A 211 1.47 0.88 -32.55
CA HIS A 211 0.02 0.66 -32.33
C HIS A 211 -0.21 0.11 -30.93
N ILE A 212 -0.71 0.97 -30.04
CA ILE A 212 -1.26 0.52 -28.76
C ILE A 212 -2.66 -0.06 -29.04
N PRO A 213 -2.93 -1.33 -28.76
CA PRO A 213 -4.26 -1.90 -28.96
C PRO A 213 -5.35 -1.07 -28.27
N ALA A 214 -6.50 -0.91 -28.92
CA ALA A 214 -7.63 -0.12 -28.41
C ALA A 214 -8.04 -0.52 -26.98
N VAL A 215 -7.86 -1.79 -26.61
CA VAL A 215 -8.11 -2.32 -25.27
C VAL A 215 -7.30 -1.56 -24.21
N TRP A 216 -6.03 -1.28 -24.44
CA TRP A 216 -5.19 -0.53 -23.49
C TRP A 216 -5.56 0.95 -23.42
N MET A 217 -5.98 1.54 -24.55
CA MET A 217 -6.45 2.93 -24.59
C MET A 217 -7.77 3.09 -23.83
N ILE A 218 -8.73 2.16 -24.04
CA ILE A 218 -10.03 2.15 -23.34
C ILE A 218 -9.84 1.91 -21.85
N ALA A 219 -9.03 0.91 -21.48
CA ALA A 219 -8.71 0.61 -20.09
C ALA A 219 -8.03 1.81 -19.41
N GLY A 220 -7.06 2.44 -20.07
CA GLY A 220 -6.36 3.62 -19.57
C GLY A 220 -7.30 4.81 -19.36
N GLY A 221 -8.14 5.11 -20.34
CA GLY A 221 -9.14 6.16 -20.25
C GLY A 221 -10.12 5.93 -19.10
N GLY A 222 -10.64 4.73 -18.97
CA GLY A 222 -11.55 4.34 -17.88
C GLY A 222 -10.91 4.49 -16.50
N VAL A 223 -9.68 4.04 -16.34
CA VAL A 223 -8.94 4.15 -15.06
C VAL A 223 -8.63 5.61 -14.73
N ILE A 224 -8.23 6.44 -15.70
CA ILE A 224 -7.98 7.88 -15.49
C ILE A 224 -9.26 8.58 -15.05
N LEU A 225 -10.39 8.33 -15.71
CA LEU A 225 -11.68 8.89 -15.32
C LEU A 225 -12.08 8.47 -13.91
N ALA A 226 -11.93 7.20 -13.56
CA ALA A 226 -12.24 6.69 -12.23
C ALA A 226 -11.30 7.30 -11.16
N LEU A 227 -10.03 7.57 -11.49
CA LEU A 227 -9.07 8.21 -10.61
C LEU A 227 -9.46 9.67 -10.37
N ILE A 228 -9.79 10.43 -11.41
CA ILE A 228 -10.27 11.81 -11.31
C ILE A 228 -11.51 11.85 -10.42
N PHE A 229 -12.50 10.98 -10.69
CA PHE A 229 -13.72 10.90 -9.91
C PHE A 229 -13.47 10.54 -8.45
N SER A 230 -12.55 9.63 -8.17
CA SER A 230 -12.17 9.26 -6.80
C SER A 230 -11.48 10.40 -6.03
N VAL A 231 -10.78 11.30 -6.73
CA VAL A 231 -10.15 12.49 -6.13
C VAL A 231 -11.19 13.58 -5.87
N LEU A 232 -12.11 13.82 -6.83
CA LEU A 232 -13.14 14.85 -6.74
C LEU A 232 -14.18 14.51 -5.65
N LEU A 233 -14.53 13.23 -5.49
CA LEU A 233 -15.47 12.77 -4.47
C LEU A 233 -14.84 12.52 -3.10
N ARG A 234 -13.59 12.92 -2.88
CA ARG A 234 -13.03 12.84 -1.53
C ARG A 234 -13.84 13.75 -0.60
N PRO A 235 -14.43 13.19 0.48
CA PRO A 235 -15.04 14.05 1.48
C PRO A 235 -13.95 14.97 2.03
N SER A 236 -14.23 16.28 2.06
CA SER A 236 -13.42 17.27 2.76
C SER A 236 -13.20 16.80 4.20
N ARG A 237 -11.97 16.77 4.63
CA ARG A 237 -11.55 16.31 5.97
C ARG A 237 -11.94 17.33 7.03
#